data_5def4e2f4d25717309d62b09d3320d07
#
_entry.id   5def4e2f4d25717309d62b09d3320d07
#
_cell.length_a   1.000
_cell.length_b   1.000
_cell.length_c   1.000
_cell.angle_alpha   90.00
_cell.angle_beta   90.00
_cell.angle_gamma   90.00
#
_symmetry.space_group_name_H-M   'P 1'
#
loop_
_entity.id
_entity.type
_entity.pdbx_description
1 polymer ?
#
loop_
_entity_poly.entity_id
_entity_poly.type
_entity_poly.pdbx_seq_one_letter_code
_entity_poly.pdbx_strand_id
1 'polypeptide(L)'
;MEIEVSSSIHLMYVSEIQQEMYDSAQRRGTGIAKRSIEYLSKKISEGNAVVATENGEWVGFCYIETWSHGQFVANSGLIVSPKFRHGGIATLIKDRVFALSREKFPKAKIFGLTTGLAVMKINSDLGYKPVVYSELTQDEEFWNGCKNCVNYEILMKKERKNCLCTAMLFVPDNNKVNEVVNNQPENQYKNEQESNLSV
;
A
#
# COMPACT_ATOMS: atom_id res chain seq x y z
N MET A 1 -8.10 0.35 20.44
CA MET A 1 -7.46 -0.05 19.17
C MET A 1 -6.64 1.13 18.65
N GLU A 2 -5.39 0.89 18.32
CA GLU A 2 -4.46 1.87 17.77
C GLU A 2 -4.12 1.48 16.34
N ILE A 3 -3.99 2.46 15.44
CA ILE A 3 -3.64 2.25 14.02
C ILE A 3 -2.54 3.23 13.66
N GLU A 4 -1.31 2.73 13.54
CA GLU A 4 -0.13 3.55 13.48
C GLU A 4 0.75 3.22 12.27
N VAL A 5 1.56 4.20 11.88
CA VAL A 5 2.71 3.93 11.00
C VAL A 5 3.70 3.09 11.79
N SER A 6 4.16 2.02 11.17
CA SER A 6 5.03 1.05 11.83
C SER A 6 6.39 1.66 12.23
N SER A 7 6.95 1.10 13.29
CA SER A 7 8.31 1.37 13.78
C SER A 7 8.91 0.07 14.33
N SER A 8 10.14 0.12 14.82
CA SER A 8 10.82 -1.06 15.35
C SER A 8 10.12 -1.75 16.52
N ILE A 9 9.25 -1.03 17.26
CA ILE A 9 8.45 -1.64 18.34
C ILE A 9 7.47 -2.70 17.81
N HIS A 10 7.04 -2.59 16.55
CA HIS A 10 6.08 -3.53 15.93
C HIS A 10 6.75 -4.79 15.35
N LEU A 11 8.08 -4.90 15.41
CA LEU A 11 8.80 -6.10 14.94
C LEU A 11 8.41 -7.37 15.70
N MET A 12 7.92 -7.22 16.93
CA MET A 12 7.41 -8.34 17.73
C MET A 12 6.24 -9.10 17.06
N TYR A 13 5.49 -8.43 16.17
CA TYR A 13 4.32 -9.01 15.48
C TYR A 13 4.65 -9.64 14.12
N VAL A 14 5.89 -9.51 13.63
CA VAL A 14 6.23 -9.89 12.24
C VAL A 14 5.96 -11.36 11.93
N SER A 15 6.22 -12.26 12.87
CA SER A 15 5.99 -13.71 12.70
C SER A 15 4.50 -14.01 12.60
N GLU A 16 3.68 -13.37 13.43
CA GLU A 16 2.23 -13.54 13.42
C GLU A 16 1.61 -12.98 12.13
N ILE A 17 2.07 -11.79 11.69
CA ILE A 17 1.67 -11.18 10.41
C ILE A 17 1.99 -12.12 9.25
N GLN A 18 3.22 -12.63 9.18
CA GLN A 18 3.64 -13.53 8.12
C GLN A 18 2.82 -14.82 8.09
N GLN A 19 2.60 -15.42 9.26
CA GLN A 19 1.84 -16.66 9.37
C GLN A 19 0.39 -16.46 8.91
N GLU A 20 -0.29 -15.39 9.34
CA GLU A 20 -1.66 -15.13 8.91
C GLU A 20 -1.75 -14.78 7.42
N MET A 21 -0.76 -14.08 6.86
CA MET A 21 -0.69 -13.85 5.41
C MET A 21 -0.62 -15.18 4.65
N TYR A 22 0.20 -16.12 5.11
CA TYR A 22 0.32 -17.46 4.52
C TYR A 22 -0.99 -18.24 4.63
N ASP A 23 -1.54 -18.37 5.85
CA ASP A 23 -2.77 -19.12 6.12
C ASP A 23 -3.97 -18.56 5.35
N SER A 24 -4.05 -17.24 5.29
CA SER A 24 -5.11 -16.55 4.54
C SER A 24 -5.01 -16.78 3.03
N ALA A 25 -3.78 -16.85 2.48
CA ALA A 25 -3.56 -17.19 1.07
C ALA A 25 -3.99 -18.63 0.77
N GLN A 26 -3.64 -19.57 1.63
CA GLN A 26 -4.04 -20.97 1.50
C GLN A 26 -5.56 -21.15 1.56
N ARG A 27 -6.22 -20.58 2.57
CA ARG A 27 -7.68 -20.69 2.74
C ARG A 27 -8.47 -20.11 1.57
N ARG A 28 -7.97 -19.05 0.94
CA ARG A 28 -8.70 -18.36 -0.16
C ARG A 28 -8.32 -18.88 -1.54
N GLY A 29 -7.25 -19.66 -1.68
CA GLY A 29 -6.73 -20.07 -2.98
C GLY A 29 -6.36 -18.88 -3.88
N THR A 30 -6.09 -17.70 -3.29
CA THR A 30 -5.84 -16.45 -4.02
C THR A 30 -4.68 -15.66 -3.42
N GLY A 31 -3.96 -14.97 -4.29
CA GLY A 31 -2.64 -14.50 -4.00
C GLY A 31 -2.52 -13.32 -3.07
N ILE A 32 -2.27 -13.57 -1.79
CA ILE A 32 -1.30 -12.75 -1.08
C ILE A 32 0.06 -13.39 -1.39
N ALA A 33 0.95 -12.66 -2.05
CA ALA A 33 2.28 -13.18 -2.35
C ALA A 33 3.02 -13.51 -1.05
N LYS A 34 3.66 -14.68 -1.00
CA LYS A 34 4.48 -15.09 0.16
C LYS A 34 5.61 -14.07 0.36
N ARG A 35 5.75 -13.56 1.57
CA ARG A 35 6.82 -12.63 1.98
C ARG A 35 7.66 -13.28 3.07
N SER A 36 8.98 -13.03 3.05
CA SER A 36 9.86 -13.48 4.13
C SER A 36 9.72 -12.59 5.38
N ILE A 37 10.13 -13.11 6.52
CA ILE A 37 10.20 -12.34 7.77
C ILE A 37 11.12 -11.12 7.60
N GLU A 38 12.28 -11.28 6.97
CA GLU A 38 13.25 -10.22 6.72
C GLU A 38 12.64 -9.10 5.89
N TYR A 39 11.89 -9.46 4.84
CA TYR A 39 11.20 -8.49 3.99
C TYR A 39 10.16 -7.68 4.78
N LEU A 40 9.32 -8.34 5.55
CA LEU A 40 8.30 -7.67 6.37
C LEU A 40 8.93 -6.84 7.49
N SER A 41 9.99 -7.35 8.14
CA SER A 41 10.75 -6.62 9.17
C SER A 41 11.33 -5.32 8.62
N LYS A 42 11.88 -5.35 7.40
CA LYS A 42 12.38 -4.16 6.72
C LYS A 42 11.27 -3.13 6.49
N LYS A 43 10.10 -3.57 5.98
CA LYS A 43 8.95 -2.67 5.78
C LYS A 43 8.48 -2.03 7.09
N ILE A 44 8.46 -2.80 8.17
CA ILE A 44 8.06 -2.35 9.51
C ILE A 44 9.08 -1.33 10.06
N SER A 45 10.37 -1.66 10.07
CA SER A 45 11.41 -0.82 10.65
C SER A 45 11.62 0.50 9.89
N GLU A 46 11.40 0.51 8.58
CA GLU A 46 11.50 1.71 7.74
C GLU A 46 10.24 2.61 7.79
N GLY A 47 9.21 2.26 8.58
CA GLY A 47 7.95 2.98 8.62
C GLY A 47 7.22 2.96 7.26
N ASN A 48 7.36 1.86 6.53
CA ASN A 48 6.70 1.62 5.24
C ASN A 48 5.49 0.70 5.37
N ALA A 49 4.92 0.62 6.57
CA ALA A 49 3.73 -0.16 6.85
C ALA A 49 2.83 0.56 7.86
N VAL A 50 1.61 0.06 7.98
CA VAL A 50 0.64 0.40 9.02
C VAL A 50 0.34 -0.86 9.81
N VAL A 51 0.38 -0.75 11.13
CA VAL A 51 0.05 -1.82 12.07
C VAL A 51 -1.14 -1.38 12.91
N ALA A 52 -2.11 -2.26 13.05
CA ALA A 52 -3.21 -2.09 13.98
C ALA A 52 -3.00 -3.01 15.19
N THR A 53 -3.18 -2.47 16.40
CA THR A 53 -3.05 -3.21 17.67
C THR A 53 -4.21 -2.91 18.61
N GLU A 54 -4.52 -3.85 19.49
CA GLU A 54 -5.50 -3.66 20.55
C GLU A 54 -5.06 -4.45 21.78
N ASN A 55 -4.92 -3.75 22.94
CA ASN A 55 -4.50 -4.34 24.21
C ASN A 55 -3.18 -5.17 24.10
N GLY A 56 -2.23 -4.70 23.27
CA GLY A 56 -0.95 -5.37 23.03
C GLY A 56 -1.02 -6.57 22.07
N GLU A 57 -2.20 -6.90 21.52
CA GLU A 57 -2.37 -7.92 20.48
C GLU A 57 -2.31 -7.29 19.08
N TRP A 58 -1.74 -8.01 18.12
CA TRP A 58 -1.80 -7.64 16.72
C TRP A 58 -3.21 -7.84 16.13
N VAL A 59 -3.71 -6.80 15.47
CA VAL A 59 -5.05 -6.77 14.88
C VAL A 59 -5.01 -6.79 13.35
N GLY A 60 -4.06 -6.07 12.74
CA GLY A 60 -3.99 -6.03 11.29
C GLY A 60 -2.77 -5.29 10.76
N PHE A 61 -2.56 -5.39 9.44
CA PHE A 61 -1.36 -4.92 8.77
C PHE A 61 -1.62 -4.56 7.31
N CYS A 62 -0.89 -3.58 6.80
CA CYS A 62 -0.75 -3.27 5.38
C CYS A 62 0.56 -2.52 5.18
N TYR A 63 1.22 -2.68 4.00
CA TYR A 63 2.48 -2.01 3.73
C TYR A 63 2.51 -1.38 2.34
N ILE A 64 3.48 -0.49 2.12
CA ILE A 64 3.70 0.18 0.85
C ILE A 64 4.96 -0.33 0.16
N GLU A 65 4.90 -0.39 -1.16
CA GLU A 65 6.00 -0.69 -2.06
C GLU A 65 6.07 0.37 -3.15
N THR A 66 7.28 0.82 -3.48
CA THR A 66 7.48 1.84 -4.53
C THR A 66 8.08 1.22 -5.78
N TRP A 67 7.63 1.69 -6.93
CA TRP A 67 8.01 1.20 -8.24
C TRP A 67 8.25 2.37 -9.20
N SER A 68 8.99 2.12 -10.29
CA SER A 68 9.29 3.11 -11.32
C SER A 68 9.83 4.42 -10.71
N HIS A 69 10.88 4.28 -9.87
CA HIS A 69 11.51 5.42 -9.18
C HIS A 69 10.53 6.30 -8.39
N GLY A 70 9.58 5.66 -7.70
CA GLY A 70 8.59 6.36 -6.87
C GLY A 70 7.40 6.96 -7.63
N GLN A 71 7.26 6.68 -8.93
CA GLN A 71 6.08 7.10 -9.70
C GLN A 71 4.83 6.30 -9.35
N PHE A 72 5.01 5.09 -8.84
CA PHE A 72 3.94 4.21 -8.40
C PHE A 72 4.17 3.74 -6.97
N VAL A 73 3.09 3.67 -6.20
CA VAL A 73 3.07 3.08 -4.86
C VAL A 73 2.01 1.97 -4.84
N ALA A 74 2.41 0.76 -4.50
CA ALA A 74 1.47 -0.33 -4.24
C ALA A 74 1.11 -0.37 -2.76
N ASN A 75 -0.19 -0.44 -2.44
CA ASN A 75 -0.68 -0.79 -1.11
C ASN A 75 -0.89 -2.30 -1.05
N SER A 76 0.04 -2.99 -0.41
CA SER A 76 0.18 -4.45 -0.44
C SER A 76 -0.07 -5.10 0.91
N GLY A 77 -0.44 -6.38 0.89
CA GLY A 77 -0.48 -7.23 2.06
C GLY A 77 -1.52 -6.86 3.12
N LEU A 78 -2.65 -6.25 2.72
CA LEU A 78 -3.74 -5.98 3.66
C LEU A 78 -4.25 -7.27 4.28
N ILE A 79 -4.08 -7.38 5.59
CA ILE A 79 -4.51 -8.53 6.37
C ILE A 79 -5.07 -8.08 7.73
N VAL A 80 -6.12 -8.74 8.19
CA VAL A 80 -6.72 -8.55 9.52
C VAL A 80 -6.76 -9.91 10.20
N SER A 81 -6.29 -9.96 11.43
CA SER A 81 -6.33 -11.15 12.29
C SER A 81 -7.77 -11.71 12.35
N PRO A 82 -7.96 -13.03 12.20
CA PRO A 82 -9.28 -13.65 12.20
C PRO A 82 -10.17 -13.25 13.38
N LYS A 83 -9.57 -13.07 14.56
CA LYS A 83 -10.23 -12.67 15.81
C LYS A 83 -10.94 -11.31 15.69
N PHE A 84 -10.42 -10.41 14.85
CA PHE A 84 -10.87 -9.02 14.77
C PHE A 84 -11.57 -8.68 13.44
N ARG A 85 -11.92 -9.67 12.62
CA ARG A 85 -12.65 -9.43 11.36
C ARG A 85 -14.07 -8.94 11.62
N HIS A 86 -14.66 -8.33 10.60
CA HIS A 86 -16.02 -7.79 10.56
C HIS A 86 -16.27 -6.47 11.32
N GLY A 87 -15.23 -5.86 11.93
CA GLY A 87 -15.32 -4.57 12.63
C GLY A 87 -14.92 -3.33 11.81
N GLY A 88 -14.87 -3.40 10.48
CA GLY A 88 -14.43 -2.26 9.65
C GLY A 88 -12.92 -1.95 9.69
N ILE A 89 -12.13 -2.76 10.40
CA ILE A 89 -10.69 -2.54 10.63
C ILE A 89 -9.89 -2.47 9.33
N ALA A 90 -10.25 -3.30 8.34
CA ALA A 90 -9.60 -3.24 7.03
C ALA A 90 -9.74 -1.87 6.37
N THR A 91 -10.87 -1.19 6.54
CA THR A 91 -11.08 0.18 6.06
C THR A 91 -10.15 1.15 6.75
N LEU A 92 -10.09 1.13 8.07
CA LEU A 92 -9.23 2.03 8.86
C LEU A 92 -7.74 1.85 8.54
N ILE A 93 -7.29 0.59 8.36
CA ILE A 93 -5.91 0.31 7.94
C ILE A 93 -5.66 0.84 6.52
N LYS A 94 -6.62 0.65 5.60
CA LYS A 94 -6.49 1.13 4.22
C LYS A 94 -6.47 2.65 4.15
N ASP A 95 -7.32 3.34 4.93
CA ASP A 95 -7.32 4.80 5.04
C ASP A 95 -5.94 5.29 5.50
N ARG A 96 -5.38 4.68 6.56
CA ARG A 96 -4.08 5.09 7.10
C ARG A 96 -2.91 4.78 6.16
N VAL A 97 -2.89 3.62 5.49
CA VAL A 97 -1.82 3.29 4.53
C VAL A 97 -1.92 4.12 3.24
N PHE A 98 -3.14 4.50 2.84
CA PHE A 98 -3.35 5.43 1.74
C PHE A 98 -2.81 6.82 2.11
N ALA A 99 -3.13 7.33 3.30
CA ALA A 99 -2.59 8.59 3.81
C ALA A 99 -1.04 8.55 3.86
N LEU A 100 -0.45 7.46 4.40
CA LEU A 100 1.01 7.25 4.42
C LEU A 100 1.61 7.30 3.00
N SER A 101 0.94 6.69 2.02
CA SER A 101 1.38 6.73 0.63
C SER A 101 1.38 8.15 0.08
N ARG A 102 0.36 8.94 0.41
CA ARG A 102 0.24 10.36 0.00
C ARG A 102 1.26 11.25 0.70
N GLU A 103 1.52 11.01 1.99
CA GLU A 103 2.51 11.73 2.79
C GLU A 103 3.92 11.54 2.22
N LYS A 104 4.32 10.28 1.98
CA LYS A 104 5.68 9.94 1.51
C LYS A 104 5.88 10.20 0.01
N PHE A 105 4.83 10.03 -0.81
CA PHE A 105 4.90 10.07 -2.28
C PHE A 105 3.73 10.86 -2.85
N PRO A 106 3.65 12.18 -2.62
CA PRO A 106 2.48 13.00 -2.95
C PRO A 106 2.11 13.03 -4.44
N LYS A 107 3.08 12.79 -5.33
CA LYS A 107 2.88 12.79 -6.79
C LYS A 107 2.68 11.39 -7.39
N ALA A 108 2.91 10.33 -6.60
CA ALA A 108 2.82 8.96 -7.09
C ALA A 108 1.38 8.53 -7.36
N LYS A 109 1.19 7.73 -8.38
CA LYS A 109 -0.02 6.94 -8.57
C LYS A 109 -0.04 5.82 -7.53
N ILE A 110 -1.18 5.59 -6.86
CA ILE A 110 -1.29 4.54 -5.84
C ILE A 110 -2.16 3.42 -6.40
N PHE A 111 -1.72 2.17 -6.27
CA PHE A 111 -2.44 1.05 -6.84
C PHE A 111 -2.51 -0.17 -5.92
N GLY A 112 -3.39 -1.09 -6.26
CA GLY A 112 -3.50 -2.39 -5.62
C GLY A 112 -4.09 -3.42 -6.59
N LEU A 113 -3.70 -4.67 -6.41
CA LEU A 113 -4.28 -5.83 -7.07
C LEU A 113 -5.08 -6.63 -6.05
N THR A 114 -6.35 -6.91 -6.33
CA THR A 114 -7.21 -7.64 -5.40
C THR A 114 -8.21 -8.55 -6.11
N THR A 115 -8.52 -9.69 -5.49
CA THR A 115 -9.64 -10.56 -5.87
C THR A 115 -10.85 -10.36 -4.96
N GLY A 116 -10.72 -9.57 -3.89
CA GLY A 116 -11.73 -9.40 -2.86
C GLY A 116 -12.66 -8.22 -3.12
N LEU A 117 -13.98 -8.48 -3.28
CA LEU A 117 -14.98 -7.42 -3.49
C LEU A 117 -14.97 -6.37 -2.36
N ALA A 118 -14.79 -6.80 -1.10
CA ALA A 118 -14.70 -5.89 0.03
C ALA A 118 -13.53 -4.91 -0.11
N VAL A 119 -12.36 -5.39 -0.55
CA VAL A 119 -11.18 -4.54 -0.79
C VAL A 119 -11.39 -3.62 -1.99
N MET A 120 -12.07 -4.09 -3.06
CA MET A 120 -12.44 -3.24 -4.18
C MET A 120 -13.31 -2.06 -3.72
N LYS A 121 -14.31 -2.34 -2.86
CA LYS A 121 -15.19 -1.30 -2.31
C LYS A 121 -14.39 -0.26 -1.52
N ILE A 122 -13.54 -0.70 -0.56
CA ILE A 122 -12.68 0.21 0.21
C ILE A 122 -11.80 1.06 -0.72
N ASN A 123 -11.18 0.44 -1.72
CA ASN A 123 -10.37 1.17 -2.69
C ASN A 123 -11.20 2.20 -3.48
N SER A 124 -12.41 1.84 -3.91
CA SER A 124 -13.31 2.77 -4.63
C SER A 124 -13.71 3.96 -3.76
N ASP A 125 -13.99 3.74 -2.48
CA ASP A 125 -14.32 4.79 -1.51
C ASP A 125 -13.12 5.76 -1.30
N LEU A 126 -11.87 5.27 -1.45
CA LEU A 126 -10.62 6.04 -1.45
C LEU A 126 -10.32 6.73 -2.80
N GLY A 127 -11.18 6.57 -3.80
CA GLY A 127 -11.01 7.19 -5.11
C GLY A 127 -10.18 6.39 -6.13
N TYR A 128 -9.84 5.14 -5.84
CA TYR A 128 -9.25 4.27 -6.86
C TYR A 128 -10.31 3.89 -7.90
N LYS A 129 -9.87 3.72 -9.12
CA LYS A 129 -10.71 3.23 -10.24
C LYS A 129 -10.16 1.92 -10.78
N PRO A 130 -11.02 0.98 -11.20
CA PRO A 130 -10.57 -0.19 -11.94
C PRO A 130 -9.87 0.23 -13.24
N VAL A 131 -8.72 -0.39 -13.52
CA VAL A 131 -7.90 -0.09 -14.71
C VAL A 131 -7.39 -1.37 -15.35
N VAL A 132 -6.91 -1.27 -16.59
CA VAL A 132 -6.19 -2.36 -17.25
C VAL A 132 -4.75 -2.43 -16.72
N TYR A 133 -4.14 -3.61 -16.78
CA TYR A 133 -2.79 -3.84 -16.22
C TYR A 133 -1.70 -2.99 -16.87
N SER A 134 -1.89 -2.58 -18.12
CA SER A 134 -0.94 -1.69 -18.81
C SER A 134 -0.86 -0.28 -18.21
N GLU A 135 -1.82 0.12 -17.38
CA GLU A 135 -1.80 1.41 -16.66
C GLU A 135 -1.00 1.36 -15.34
N LEU A 136 -0.63 0.16 -14.90
CA LEU A 136 0.21 -0.05 -13.73
C LEU A 136 1.70 0.09 -14.06
N THR A 137 2.55 0.00 -13.03
CA THR A 137 4.00 -0.07 -13.22
C THR A 137 4.39 -1.21 -14.16
N GLN A 138 5.39 -0.96 -14.99
CA GLN A 138 5.97 -1.96 -15.89
C GLN A 138 7.27 -2.56 -15.33
N ASP A 139 7.62 -2.28 -14.07
CA ASP A 139 8.78 -2.84 -13.41
C ASP A 139 8.70 -4.37 -13.35
N GLU A 140 9.72 -5.02 -13.88
CA GLU A 140 9.82 -6.48 -13.87
C GLU A 140 9.80 -7.06 -12.45
N GLU A 141 10.40 -6.37 -11.47
CA GLU A 141 10.42 -6.82 -10.08
C GLU A 141 9.01 -6.89 -9.48
N PHE A 142 8.13 -5.93 -9.82
CA PHE A 142 6.73 -5.98 -9.41
C PHE A 142 6.05 -7.25 -9.92
N TRP A 143 6.15 -7.50 -11.22
CA TRP A 143 5.53 -8.67 -11.86
C TRP A 143 6.16 -9.99 -11.44
N ASN A 144 7.47 -9.99 -11.13
CA ASN A 144 8.14 -11.14 -10.54
C ASN A 144 7.59 -11.50 -9.15
N GLY A 145 7.05 -10.54 -8.41
CA GLY A 145 6.33 -10.78 -7.15
C GLY A 145 5.12 -11.69 -7.29
N CYS A 146 4.52 -11.77 -8.50
CA CYS A 146 3.42 -12.68 -8.79
C CYS A 146 3.83 -14.15 -8.96
N LYS A 147 5.13 -14.48 -9.09
CA LYS A 147 5.64 -15.87 -9.28
C LYS A 147 5.19 -16.84 -8.18
N ASN A 148 4.98 -16.33 -6.97
CA ASN A 148 4.53 -17.14 -5.84
C ASN A 148 2.99 -17.16 -5.68
N CYS A 149 2.26 -16.65 -6.65
CA CYS A 149 0.80 -16.62 -6.65
C CYS A 149 0.25 -17.82 -7.42
N VAL A 150 -0.81 -18.45 -6.91
CA VAL A 150 -1.51 -19.56 -7.59
C VAL A 150 -2.05 -19.17 -8.98
N ASN A 151 -2.24 -17.88 -9.23
CA ASN A 151 -2.74 -17.34 -10.50
C ASN A 151 -1.64 -16.95 -11.48
N TYR A 152 -0.37 -17.24 -11.17
CA TYR A 152 0.76 -16.82 -12.00
C TYR A 152 0.70 -17.34 -13.43
N GLU A 153 0.32 -18.61 -13.61
CA GLU A 153 0.17 -19.18 -14.95
C GLU A 153 -0.90 -18.47 -15.80
N ILE A 154 -1.99 -18.05 -15.16
CA ILE A 154 -3.05 -17.27 -15.84
C ILE A 154 -2.48 -15.94 -16.32
N LEU A 155 -1.75 -15.24 -15.44
CA LEU A 155 -1.08 -13.99 -15.77
C LEU A 155 -0.15 -14.14 -16.97
N MET A 156 0.68 -15.20 -16.97
CA MET A 156 1.66 -15.42 -18.03
C MET A 156 1.01 -15.83 -19.34
N LYS A 157 -0.01 -16.71 -19.32
CA LYS A 157 -0.80 -17.08 -20.51
C LYS A 157 -1.51 -15.90 -21.15
N LYS A 158 -1.79 -14.85 -20.38
CA LYS A 158 -2.39 -13.59 -20.83
C LYS A 158 -1.35 -12.49 -21.09
N GLU A 159 -0.07 -12.84 -21.20
CA GLU A 159 1.01 -11.88 -21.47
C GLU A 159 1.01 -10.68 -20.51
N ARG A 160 0.70 -10.92 -19.23
CA ARG A 160 0.54 -9.89 -18.17
C ARG A 160 -0.57 -8.87 -18.44
N LYS A 161 -1.47 -9.11 -19.39
CA LYS A 161 -2.59 -8.18 -19.69
C LYS A 161 -3.76 -8.33 -18.74
N ASN A 162 -3.87 -9.50 -18.07
CA ASN A 162 -4.97 -9.82 -17.15
C ASN A 162 -4.64 -11.02 -16.27
N CYS A 163 -5.27 -11.10 -15.10
CA CYS A 163 -5.38 -12.31 -14.28
C CYS A 163 -6.69 -12.25 -13.48
N LEU A 164 -6.86 -13.06 -12.41
CA LEU A 164 -8.06 -13.03 -11.58
C LEU A 164 -8.12 -11.83 -10.61
N CYS A 165 -7.04 -11.06 -10.48
CA CYS A 165 -7.04 -9.83 -9.69
C CYS A 165 -7.62 -8.67 -10.50
N THR A 166 -8.40 -7.82 -9.85
CA THR A 166 -8.74 -6.50 -10.38
C THR A 166 -7.64 -5.52 -10.04
N ALA A 167 -7.10 -4.86 -11.07
CA ALA A 167 -6.20 -3.72 -10.86
C ALA A 167 -7.03 -2.48 -10.52
N MET A 168 -6.62 -1.78 -9.47
CA MET A 168 -7.25 -0.53 -9.06
C MET A 168 -6.19 0.55 -8.88
N LEU A 169 -6.41 1.72 -9.47
CA LEU A 169 -5.45 2.83 -9.52
C LEU A 169 -6.09 4.12 -9.03
N PHE A 170 -5.38 4.78 -8.12
CA PHE A 170 -5.62 6.18 -7.74
C PHE A 170 -4.58 7.05 -8.45
N VAL A 171 -5.05 8.09 -9.16
CA VAL A 171 -4.19 9.08 -9.80
C VAL A 171 -4.36 10.41 -9.04
N PRO A 172 -3.28 10.98 -8.47
CA PRO A 172 -3.38 12.25 -7.76
C PRO A 172 -3.73 13.39 -8.71
N ASP A 173 -4.52 14.34 -8.23
CA ASP A 173 -4.77 15.59 -8.92
C ASP A 173 -3.55 16.50 -8.77
N ASN A 174 -2.81 16.71 -9.85
CA ASN A 174 -1.58 17.50 -9.85
C ASN A 174 -1.81 18.97 -9.46
N ASN A 175 -2.99 19.52 -9.68
CA ASN A 175 -3.31 20.90 -9.30
C ASN A 175 -3.38 21.06 -7.78
N LYS A 176 -3.96 20.09 -7.07
CA LYS A 176 -4.02 20.09 -5.60
C LYS A 176 -2.69 19.78 -4.92
N VAL A 177 -1.81 19.03 -5.58
CA VAL A 177 -0.48 18.70 -5.03
C VAL A 177 0.42 19.94 -4.97
N ASN A 178 0.33 20.83 -5.93
CA ASN A 178 1.13 22.06 -5.95
C ASN A 178 0.70 23.07 -4.86
N GLU A 179 -0.56 23.10 -4.47
CA GLU A 179 -1.05 23.95 -3.38
C GLU A 179 -0.51 23.47 -2.02
N VAL A 180 -0.43 22.15 -1.78
CA VAL A 180 0.08 21.59 -0.52
C VAL A 180 1.60 21.79 -0.39
N VAL A 181 2.35 21.64 -1.48
CA VAL A 181 3.81 21.83 -1.48
C VAL A 181 4.20 23.30 -1.28
N ASN A 182 3.43 24.23 -1.84
CA ASN A 182 3.68 25.67 -1.70
C ASN A 182 3.27 26.23 -0.34
N ASN A 183 2.42 25.52 0.42
CA ASN A 183 1.98 25.92 1.75
C ASN A 183 2.77 25.28 2.91
N GLN A 184 3.85 24.56 2.63
CA GLN A 184 4.74 24.08 3.70
C GLN A 184 5.63 25.22 4.24
N PRO A 185 5.85 25.34 5.55
CA PRO A 185 6.57 26.47 6.17
C PRO A 185 8.00 26.68 5.64
N GLU A 186 8.66 25.64 5.17
CA GLU A 186 10.03 25.75 4.60
C GLU A 186 10.09 26.47 3.25
N ASN A 187 8.99 26.54 2.50
CA ASN A 187 8.93 27.27 1.23
C ASN A 187 8.60 28.77 1.40
N GLN A 188 8.04 29.18 2.54
CA GLN A 188 7.80 30.59 2.80
C GLN A 188 9.11 31.35 3.04
N TYR A 189 10.11 30.74 3.63
CA TYR A 189 11.42 31.37 3.84
C TYR A 189 12.23 31.62 2.55
N LYS A 190 12.02 30.84 1.50
CA LYS A 190 12.71 31.05 0.21
C LYS A 190 12.11 32.20 -0.58
N ASN A 191 10.79 32.36 -0.54
CA ASN A 191 10.12 33.45 -1.28
C ASN A 191 10.36 34.83 -0.62
N GLU A 192 10.57 34.91 0.69
CA GLU A 192 10.92 36.14 1.37
C GLU A 192 12.38 36.59 1.13
N GLN A 193 13.29 35.64 0.87
CA GLN A 193 14.68 35.98 0.53
C GLN A 193 14.84 36.47 -0.91
N GLU A 194 14.05 35.96 -1.85
CA GLU A 194 14.10 36.41 -3.25
C GLU A 194 13.40 37.78 -3.45
N SER A 195 12.41 38.11 -2.65
CA SER A 195 11.75 39.42 -2.69
C SER A 195 12.59 40.57 -2.10
N ASN A 196 13.54 40.24 -1.21
CA ASN A 196 14.44 41.24 -0.57
C ASN A 196 15.74 41.49 -1.37
N LEU A 197 15.96 40.78 -2.47
CA LEU A 197 17.12 40.98 -3.35
C LEU A 197 16.80 41.81 -4.61
N SER A 198 15.58 42.33 -4.72
CA SER A 198 15.10 43.09 -5.90
C SER A 198 14.79 44.58 -5.58
N VAL A 199 15.54 45.16 -4.62
CA VAL A 199 15.46 46.62 -4.35
C VAL A 199 16.84 47.22 -4.48
#